data_48dc63eeb062b1eb32e60f23f317ad55
#
_entry.id   48dc63eeb062b1eb32e60f23f317ad55
#
_cell.length_a   1.000
_cell.length_b   1.000
_cell.length_c   1.000
_cell.angle_alpha   90.00
_cell.angle_beta   90.00
_cell.angle_gamma   90.00
#
_symmetry.space_group_name_H-M   'P 1'
#
loop_
_entity.id
_entity.type
_entity.pdbx_description
1 polymer ?
#
loop_
_entity_poly.entity_id
_entity_poly.type
_entity_poly.pdbx_seq_one_letter_code
_entity_poly.pdbx_strand_id
1 'polypeptide(L)'
;MSANILRSSEDLDQFLKEYRERACVVVRHDAADDVGRELLSLATASSASGRPVLIAAPDSATAARWRAAAEDAGLAPEDVLSVLEAALAVIAGAGDGFSRDARLLDDNERDIFLEDLKVSGLKPGRLRAMTKFFYKGIADGASRDEGWLISAEEQRIWALLNENLEARRALLPVEAATLAEEALATEGGAAAARTLLDEGGLLIVPDYGTLSASAQRFLGHLGAATLVVAGCDLNASNGEEDYPNPAGFTNLVEAADTVAELERQHEDVAVEKIACAHPAEEFDEVARTVAEAVHDGTDPGAITVACPHRLWMEGIARRLAERDIPCVIDAGPRKAKGDPREEARCGHVRTRAAAKLLADERDFTAWRSWLGLGDWLVRSDAFMELLSYARERNLTAADAFFQLAALPADKRDAVFFAKFEEPIARFQELRQSLEGATGAEAADALAQAGCTLTDAEQAALAALGTFDADAFAAIALADPASDVSGTVTLVPYRRAFGHHGELAVICGLVDGFLPTRDALSDTETINHKRRAYDRGRILFEAAKSTGANRIVCTYFTDDRIENADALSMEIARIYMKDGLRFASLTPSAYLTDDSPVPALPTVETMVGGMATTL
;
A
#
# COMPACT_ATOMS: atom_id res chain seq x y z
N MET A 1 28.86 -11.09 16.54
CA MET A 1 28.70 -10.95 18.01
C MET A 1 27.74 -12.05 18.48
N SER A 2 27.82 -12.51 19.75
CA SER A 2 26.77 -13.38 20.28
C SER A 2 25.52 -12.54 20.54
N ALA A 3 24.36 -12.96 20.02
CA ALA A 3 23.09 -12.31 20.30
C ALA A 3 22.72 -12.47 21.80
N ASN A 4 22.07 -11.46 22.35
CA ASN A 4 21.48 -11.54 23.69
C ASN A 4 20.13 -12.26 23.57
N ILE A 5 20.03 -13.45 24.15
CA ILE A 5 18.80 -14.23 24.14
C ILE A 5 17.89 -13.71 25.24
N LEU A 6 16.72 -13.19 24.86
CA LEU A 6 15.69 -12.67 25.75
C LEU A 6 14.49 -13.61 25.73
N ARG A 7 13.78 -13.76 26.85
CA ARG A 7 12.67 -14.73 26.97
C ARG A 7 11.35 -14.11 27.39
N SER A 8 11.36 -12.84 27.75
CA SER A 8 10.16 -12.14 28.20
C SER A 8 10.12 -10.70 27.73
N SER A 9 8.96 -10.07 27.81
CA SER A 9 8.77 -8.62 27.60
C SER A 9 9.62 -7.80 28.59
N GLU A 10 9.75 -8.26 29.83
CA GLU A 10 10.55 -7.56 30.85
C GLU A 10 12.04 -7.59 30.49
N ASP A 11 12.56 -8.73 29.99
CA ASP A 11 13.93 -8.84 29.51
C ASP A 11 14.19 -7.88 28.34
N LEU A 12 13.23 -7.79 27.39
CA LEU A 12 13.34 -6.89 26.23
C LEU A 12 13.30 -5.42 26.66
N ASP A 13 12.39 -5.04 27.55
CA ASP A 13 12.29 -3.66 28.06
C ASP A 13 13.58 -3.26 28.81
N GLN A 14 14.13 -4.17 29.62
CA GLN A 14 15.41 -3.94 30.29
C GLN A 14 16.57 -3.82 29.31
N PHE A 15 16.64 -4.69 28.31
CA PHE A 15 17.65 -4.68 27.26
C PHE A 15 17.62 -3.36 26.49
N LEU A 16 16.45 -2.91 26.03
CA LEU A 16 16.29 -1.66 25.29
C LEU A 16 16.72 -0.44 26.13
N LYS A 17 16.44 -0.43 27.43
CA LYS A 17 16.89 0.63 28.35
C LYS A 17 18.41 0.63 28.57
N GLU A 18 19.04 -0.54 28.62
CA GLU A 18 20.49 -0.68 28.81
C GLU A 18 21.26 -0.21 27.58
N TYR A 19 20.76 -0.53 26.37
CA TYR A 19 21.47 -0.28 25.10
C TYR A 19 20.96 0.95 24.33
N ARG A 20 20.11 1.79 24.91
CA ARG A 20 19.48 2.97 24.28
C ARG A 20 20.45 4.03 23.75
N GLU A 21 21.71 4.01 24.16
CA GLU A 21 22.77 4.93 23.71
C GLU A 21 23.68 4.31 22.63
N ARG A 22 23.40 3.10 22.18
CA ARG A 22 24.16 2.45 21.10
C ARG A 22 23.73 2.98 19.75
N ALA A 23 24.64 3.08 18.80
CA ALA A 23 24.35 3.63 17.48
C ALA A 23 23.35 2.74 16.71
N CYS A 24 23.47 1.42 16.83
CA CYS A 24 22.54 0.49 16.21
C CYS A 24 22.18 -0.68 17.12
N VAL A 25 20.89 -0.84 17.40
CA VAL A 25 20.31 -1.93 18.20
C VAL A 25 19.30 -2.69 17.35
N VAL A 26 19.45 -4.00 17.27
CA VAL A 26 18.56 -4.86 16.51
C VAL A 26 17.84 -5.82 17.43
N VAL A 27 16.52 -5.93 17.26
CA VAL A 27 15.65 -6.90 17.92
C VAL A 27 15.11 -7.89 16.88
N ARG A 28 15.52 -9.15 16.98
CA ARG A 28 14.92 -10.24 16.21
C ARG A 28 13.84 -10.90 17.05
N HIS A 29 12.69 -11.16 16.45
CA HIS A 29 11.55 -11.77 17.11
C HIS A 29 10.79 -12.71 16.17
N ASP A 30 9.93 -13.56 16.71
CA ASP A 30 8.97 -14.31 15.90
C ASP A 30 7.85 -13.41 15.37
N ALA A 31 7.23 -13.78 14.25
CA ALA A 31 6.12 -13.03 13.68
C ALA A 31 4.88 -12.98 14.58
N ALA A 32 4.75 -13.92 15.50
CA ALA A 32 3.70 -13.96 16.52
C ALA A 32 3.99 -13.06 17.74
N ASP A 33 5.23 -12.55 17.88
CA ASP A 33 5.58 -11.63 18.95
C ASP A 33 5.14 -10.21 18.67
N ASP A 34 4.34 -9.63 19.56
CA ASP A 34 4.12 -8.19 19.61
C ASP A 34 5.23 -7.54 20.45
N VAL A 35 6.11 -6.80 19.80
CA VAL A 35 7.17 -6.00 20.44
C VAL A 35 6.83 -4.51 20.51
N GLY A 36 5.63 -4.14 20.06
CA GLY A 36 5.18 -2.75 19.95
C GLY A 36 5.17 -2.03 21.29
N ARG A 37 4.72 -2.70 22.35
CA ARG A 37 4.65 -2.11 23.69
C ARG A 37 6.03 -1.75 24.25
N GLU A 38 7.02 -2.63 24.06
CA GLU A 38 8.40 -2.40 24.54
C GLU A 38 9.09 -1.29 23.75
N LEU A 39 8.87 -1.22 22.43
CA LEU A 39 9.36 -0.14 21.59
C LEU A 39 8.71 1.21 21.95
N LEU A 40 7.41 1.23 22.25
CA LEU A 40 6.71 2.42 22.74
C LEU A 40 7.21 2.86 24.12
N SER A 41 7.49 1.91 25.02
CA SER A 41 8.09 2.21 26.33
C SER A 41 9.44 2.91 26.18
N LEU A 42 10.30 2.42 25.27
CA LEU A 42 11.59 3.05 24.95
C LEU A 42 11.39 4.46 24.37
N ALA A 43 10.46 4.61 23.41
CA ALA A 43 10.13 5.88 22.78
C ALA A 43 9.68 6.92 23.83
N THR A 44 8.71 6.55 24.67
CA THR A 44 8.16 7.40 25.75
C THR A 44 9.23 7.81 26.75
N ALA A 45 10.07 6.86 27.19
CA ALA A 45 11.15 7.15 28.12
C ALA A 45 12.20 8.09 27.51
N SER A 46 12.48 7.95 26.22
CA SER A 46 13.43 8.81 25.49
C SER A 46 12.86 10.22 25.32
N SER A 47 11.61 10.35 24.88
CA SER A 47 10.92 11.64 24.74
C SER A 47 10.82 12.36 26.09
N ALA A 48 10.46 11.67 27.17
CA ALA A 48 10.41 12.24 28.52
C ALA A 48 11.76 12.74 29.02
N SER A 49 12.88 12.23 28.50
CA SER A 49 14.23 12.75 28.77
C SER A 49 14.63 13.94 27.91
N GLY A 50 13.74 14.41 27.03
CA GLY A 50 13.96 15.51 26.09
C GLY A 50 14.71 15.09 24.83
N ARG A 51 14.85 13.80 24.54
CA ARG A 51 15.45 13.28 23.33
C ARG A 51 14.40 13.21 22.21
N PRO A 52 14.65 13.79 21.03
CA PRO A 52 13.77 13.62 19.88
C PRO A 52 13.61 12.14 19.49
N VAL A 53 12.39 11.75 19.18
CA VAL A 53 12.04 10.39 18.81
C VAL A 53 11.28 10.40 17.49
N LEU A 54 11.58 9.47 16.61
CA LEU A 54 10.80 9.18 15.42
C LEU A 54 10.54 7.67 15.35
N ILE A 55 9.29 7.28 15.26
CA ILE A 55 8.89 5.92 14.91
C ILE A 55 8.54 5.92 13.42
N ALA A 56 9.34 5.23 12.60
CA ALA A 56 9.14 5.12 11.17
C ALA A 56 8.48 3.78 10.83
N ALA A 57 7.17 3.79 10.69
CA ALA A 57 6.37 2.61 10.34
C ALA A 57 6.49 2.28 8.84
N PRO A 58 6.37 0.99 8.44
CA PRO A 58 6.52 0.57 7.04
C PRO A 58 5.52 1.22 6.08
N ASP A 59 4.28 1.40 6.50
CA ASP A 59 3.18 1.91 5.69
C ASP A 59 2.22 2.78 6.51
N SER A 60 1.32 3.50 5.82
CA SER A 60 0.40 4.45 6.45
C SER A 60 -0.59 3.79 7.41
N ALA A 61 -1.04 2.55 7.14
CA ALA A 61 -1.97 1.85 8.02
C ALA A 61 -1.27 1.40 9.31
N THR A 62 -0.05 0.89 9.19
CA THR A 62 0.80 0.59 10.35
C THR A 62 1.11 1.86 11.14
N ALA A 63 1.45 2.97 10.46
CA ALA A 63 1.65 4.26 11.13
C ALA A 63 0.40 4.73 11.89
N ALA A 64 -0.80 4.56 11.33
CA ALA A 64 -2.03 4.91 12.02
C ALA A 64 -2.25 4.10 13.30
N ARG A 65 -1.98 2.78 13.26
CA ARG A 65 -2.04 1.93 14.48
C ARG A 65 -1.02 2.36 15.53
N TRP A 66 0.20 2.66 15.10
CA TRP A 66 1.27 3.13 15.99
C TRP A 66 0.94 4.49 16.59
N ARG A 67 0.31 5.42 15.83
CA ARG A 67 -0.14 6.72 16.35
C ARG A 67 -1.16 6.56 17.46
N ALA A 68 -2.17 5.71 17.26
CA ALA A 68 -3.17 5.44 18.28
C ALA A 68 -2.52 4.87 19.56
N ALA A 69 -1.64 3.89 19.44
CA ALA A 69 -0.92 3.32 20.58
C ALA A 69 0.07 4.31 21.23
N ALA A 70 0.68 5.20 20.45
CA ALA A 70 1.59 6.25 20.93
C ALA A 70 0.84 7.31 21.73
N GLU A 71 -0.35 7.73 21.27
CA GLU A 71 -1.22 8.67 21.99
C GLU A 71 -1.64 8.12 23.35
N ASP A 72 -2.03 6.85 23.40
CA ASP A 72 -2.34 6.15 24.67
C ASP A 72 -1.12 6.06 25.60
N ALA A 73 0.08 5.97 25.04
CA ALA A 73 1.34 5.96 25.79
C ALA A 73 1.86 7.37 26.17
N GLY A 74 1.21 8.44 25.71
CA GLY A 74 1.60 9.83 25.98
C GLY A 74 2.70 10.37 25.08
N LEU A 75 2.95 9.78 23.90
CA LEU A 75 3.78 10.32 22.83
C LEU A 75 2.95 11.23 21.92
N ALA A 76 3.62 12.18 21.28
CA ALA A 76 2.97 13.02 20.28
C ALA A 76 2.70 12.23 18.98
N PRO A 77 1.50 12.34 18.37
CA PRO A 77 1.20 11.64 17.12
C PRO A 77 2.17 11.97 15.97
N GLU A 78 2.74 13.17 15.97
CA GLU A 78 3.75 13.64 15.02
C GLU A 78 5.09 12.91 15.12
N ASP A 79 5.36 12.24 16.25
CA ASP A 79 6.56 11.41 16.44
C ASP A 79 6.43 10.04 15.72
N VAL A 80 5.27 9.77 15.10
CA VAL A 80 5.02 8.54 14.35
C VAL A 80 4.67 8.86 12.90
N LEU A 81 5.53 8.44 11.98
CA LEU A 81 5.33 8.61 10.54
C LEU A 81 5.47 7.27 9.82
N SER A 82 4.77 7.11 8.70
CA SER A 82 5.21 6.10 7.74
C SER A 82 6.50 6.54 7.06
N VAL A 83 7.26 5.58 6.53
CA VAL A 83 8.48 5.89 5.75
C VAL A 83 8.15 6.82 4.58
N LEU A 84 6.98 6.63 3.96
CA LEU A 84 6.49 7.49 2.88
C LEU A 84 6.25 8.93 3.36
N GLU A 85 5.56 9.14 4.49
CA GLU A 85 5.34 10.48 5.07
C GLU A 85 6.65 11.17 5.43
N ALA A 86 7.58 10.45 6.04
CA ALA A 86 8.91 10.98 6.36
C ALA A 86 9.68 11.37 5.08
N ALA A 87 9.63 10.54 4.05
CA ALA A 87 10.26 10.84 2.75
C ALA A 87 9.66 12.09 2.10
N LEU A 88 8.32 12.20 2.08
CA LEU A 88 7.64 13.36 1.53
C LEU A 88 7.96 14.65 2.28
N ALA A 89 8.09 14.61 3.60
CA ALA A 89 8.49 15.77 4.40
C ALA A 89 9.90 16.26 4.03
N VAL A 90 10.84 15.34 3.81
CA VAL A 90 12.20 15.68 3.36
C VAL A 90 12.21 16.27 1.95
N ILE A 91 11.44 15.68 1.01
CA ILE A 91 11.30 16.19 -0.36
C ILE A 91 10.68 17.60 -0.37
N ALA A 92 9.63 17.81 0.42
CA ALA A 92 9.00 19.14 0.55
C ALA A 92 10.00 20.19 1.05
N GLY A 93 10.88 19.83 1.97
CA GLY A 93 11.93 20.70 2.47
C GLY A 93 12.98 21.09 1.42
N ALA A 94 13.19 20.28 0.39
CA ALA A 94 14.16 20.58 -0.66
C ALA A 94 13.77 21.83 -1.50
N GLY A 95 12.48 22.19 -1.52
CA GLY A 95 11.96 23.41 -2.14
C GLY A 95 11.91 23.40 -3.66
N ASP A 96 11.60 24.56 -4.24
CA ASP A 96 11.31 24.72 -5.69
C ASP A 96 12.47 24.35 -6.62
N GLY A 97 13.70 24.33 -6.11
CA GLY A 97 14.89 23.94 -6.88
C GLY A 97 15.02 22.41 -7.09
N PHE A 98 14.23 21.62 -6.42
CA PHE A 98 14.25 20.17 -6.58
C PHE A 98 13.41 19.74 -7.81
N SER A 99 13.76 18.63 -8.43
CA SER A 99 13.12 18.18 -9.69
C SER A 99 11.68 17.73 -9.54
N ARG A 100 11.27 17.37 -8.32
CA ARG A 100 9.93 16.88 -7.98
C ARG A 100 9.39 17.61 -6.76
N ASP A 101 8.08 17.72 -6.68
CA ASP A 101 7.37 18.16 -5.47
C ASP A 101 7.00 16.93 -4.62
N ALA A 102 6.69 17.14 -3.35
CA ALA A 102 6.17 16.09 -2.47
C ALA A 102 4.70 15.73 -2.82
N ARG A 103 4.43 15.55 -4.11
CA ARG A 103 3.11 15.32 -4.70
C ARG A 103 3.02 13.90 -5.26
N LEU A 104 2.39 13.01 -4.51
CA LEU A 104 2.16 11.63 -4.94
C LEU A 104 1.07 11.54 -6.01
N LEU A 105 1.29 10.69 -7.00
CA LEU A 105 0.22 10.22 -7.87
C LEU A 105 -0.67 9.23 -7.12
N ASP A 106 -1.96 9.52 -7.02
CA ASP A 106 -2.93 8.53 -6.54
C ASP A 106 -3.19 7.43 -7.59
N ASP A 107 -3.96 6.40 -7.21
CA ASP A 107 -4.23 5.25 -8.08
C ASP A 107 -4.88 5.63 -9.43
N ASN A 108 -5.79 6.62 -9.42
CA ASN A 108 -6.45 7.06 -10.65
C ASN A 108 -5.49 7.89 -11.52
N GLU A 109 -4.70 8.74 -10.90
CA GLU A 109 -3.66 9.53 -11.58
C GLU A 109 -2.57 8.63 -12.17
N ARG A 110 -2.21 7.53 -11.47
CA ARG A 110 -1.31 6.51 -12.03
C ARG A 110 -1.90 5.79 -13.25
N ASP A 111 -3.20 5.50 -13.25
CA ASP A 111 -3.85 4.92 -14.44
C ASP A 111 -3.81 5.89 -15.63
N ILE A 112 -4.08 7.18 -15.41
CA ILE A 112 -3.98 8.24 -16.44
C ILE A 112 -2.54 8.39 -16.92
N PHE A 113 -1.59 8.37 -16.01
CA PHE A 113 -0.16 8.40 -16.32
C PHE A 113 0.27 7.23 -17.21
N LEU A 114 -0.22 6.01 -16.92
CA LEU A 114 0.03 4.84 -17.77
C LEU A 114 -0.61 4.95 -19.16
N GLU A 115 -1.78 5.62 -19.28
CA GLU A 115 -2.36 5.93 -20.59
C GLU A 115 -1.48 6.89 -21.39
N ASP A 116 -0.91 7.92 -20.77
CA ASP A 116 0.02 8.84 -21.44
C ASP A 116 1.29 8.13 -21.93
N LEU A 117 1.78 7.14 -21.21
CA LEU A 117 2.93 6.33 -21.66
C LEU A 117 2.62 5.44 -22.87
N LYS A 118 1.35 5.22 -23.24
CA LYS A 118 0.99 4.47 -24.47
C LYS A 118 1.42 5.14 -25.77
N VAL A 119 1.75 6.41 -25.74
CA VAL A 119 2.40 7.12 -26.87
C VAL A 119 3.70 6.44 -27.30
N SER A 120 4.31 5.66 -26.43
CA SER A 120 5.46 4.81 -26.75
C SER A 120 5.20 3.77 -27.84
N GLY A 121 3.93 3.49 -28.17
CA GLY A 121 3.50 2.44 -29.11
C GLY A 121 3.54 1.02 -28.54
N LEU A 122 3.85 0.84 -27.24
CA LEU A 122 3.86 -0.46 -26.60
C LEU A 122 2.44 -0.98 -26.35
N LYS A 123 2.27 -2.30 -26.46
CA LYS A 123 1.03 -2.95 -26.03
C LYS A 123 0.84 -2.77 -24.51
N PRO A 124 -0.40 -2.59 -24.02
CA PRO A 124 -0.67 -2.35 -22.59
C PRO A 124 -0.03 -3.38 -21.63
N GLY A 125 -0.07 -4.66 -21.98
CA GLY A 125 0.55 -5.71 -21.16
C GLY A 125 2.08 -5.57 -21.06
N ARG A 126 2.74 -5.21 -22.17
CA ARG A 126 4.21 -4.98 -22.18
C ARG A 126 4.57 -3.74 -21.38
N LEU A 127 3.79 -2.67 -21.53
CA LEU A 127 4.00 -1.43 -20.77
C LEU A 127 3.87 -1.68 -19.25
N ARG A 128 2.82 -2.38 -18.80
CA ARG A 128 2.65 -2.73 -17.38
C ARG A 128 3.80 -3.58 -16.85
N ALA A 129 4.24 -4.59 -17.62
CA ALA A 129 5.37 -5.43 -17.22
C ALA A 129 6.66 -4.61 -17.07
N MET A 130 6.90 -3.67 -17.99
CA MET A 130 8.07 -2.79 -17.95
C MET A 130 8.00 -1.79 -16.80
N THR A 131 6.85 -1.19 -16.55
CA THR A 131 6.63 -0.30 -15.39
C THR A 131 6.87 -1.04 -14.07
N LYS A 132 6.36 -2.27 -13.95
CA LYS A 132 6.62 -3.11 -12.77
C LYS A 132 8.10 -3.44 -12.60
N PHE A 133 8.82 -3.68 -13.68
CA PHE A 133 10.28 -3.87 -13.66
C PHE A 133 11.00 -2.60 -13.17
N PHE A 134 10.58 -1.41 -13.63
CA PHE A 134 11.16 -0.14 -13.17
C PHE A 134 10.90 0.10 -11.69
N TYR A 135 9.68 -0.15 -11.21
CA TYR A 135 9.35 -0.01 -9.79
C TYR A 135 10.23 -0.89 -8.92
N LYS A 136 10.44 -2.14 -9.34
CA LYS A 136 11.38 -3.02 -8.65
C LYS A 136 12.81 -2.47 -8.65
N GLY A 137 13.29 -1.97 -9.78
CA GLY A 137 14.62 -1.36 -9.90
C GLY A 137 14.80 -0.14 -8.99
N ILE A 138 13.76 0.69 -8.83
CA ILE A 138 13.76 1.83 -7.91
C ILE A 138 13.81 1.33 -6.45
N ALA A 139 12.91 0.42 -6.10
CA ALA A 139 12.83 -0.12 -4.74
C ALA A 139 14.11 -0.84 -4.29
N ASP A 140 14.73 -1.61 -5.19
CA ASP A 140 16.02 -2.27 -4.96
C ASP A 140 17.21 -1.29 -4.98
N GLY A 141 17.01 -0.07 -5.52
CA GLY A 141 18.04 0.94 -5.71
C GLY A 141 18.92 0.72 -6.95
N ALA A 142 18.60 -0.26 -7.77
CA ALA A 142 19.32 -0.53 -9.03
C ALA A 142 19.22 0.63 -10.04
N SER A 143 18.17 1.45 -9.94
CA SER A 143 17.97 2.62 -10.80
C SER A 143 19.08 3.69 -10.69
N ARG A 144 19.95 3.59 -9.70
CA ARG A 144 21.13 4.47 -9.49
C ARG A 144 22.38 3.97 -10.18
N ASP A 145 22.40 2.70 -10.58
CA ASP A 145 23.57 2.09 -11.19
C ASP A 145 23.64 2.41 -12.68
N GLU A 146 24.80 2.82 -13.17
CA GLU A 146 25.02 2.99 -14.61
C GLU A 146 24.79 1.65 -15.34
N GLY A 147 23.96 1.69 -16.38
CA GLY A 147 23.70 0.51 -17.21
C GLY A 147 22.72 -0.51 -16.63
N TRP A 148 21.97 -0.20 -15.61
CA TRP A 148 20.93 -1.08 -15.07
C TRP A 148 19.84 -1.44 -16.10
N LEU A 149 19.63 -0.57 -17.11
CA LEU A 149 18.78 -0.81 -18.26
C LEU A 149 19.61 -1.30 -19.45
N ILE A 150 19.36 -2.52 -19.87
CA ILE A 150 20.18 -3.19 -20.89
C ILE A 150 19.69 -2.87 -22.31
N SER A 151 18.37 -2.80 -22.54
CA SER A 151 17.82 -2.60 -23.86
C SER A 151 17.52 -1.12 -24.17
N ALA A 152 17.67 -0.74 -25.45
CA ALA A 152 17.29 0.59 -25.92
C ALA A 152 15.79 0.89 -25.72
N GLU A 153 14.93 -0.16 -25.73
CA GLU A 153 13.50 -0.01 -25.43
C GLU A 153 13.29 0.38 -23.98
N GLU A 154 13.93 -0.30 -23.03
CA GLU A 154 13.86 0.02 -21.60
C GLU A 154 14.35 1.45 -21.32
N GLN A 155 15.51 1.82 -21.88
CA GLN A 155 16.06 3.16 -21.73
C GLN A 155 15.11 4.24 -22.25
N ARG A 156 14.49 4.03 -23.41
CA ARG A 156 13.53 4.96 -24.01
C ARG A 156 12.27 5.11 -23.16
N ILE A 157 11.71 3.99 -22.65
CA ILE A 157 10.49 4.04 -21.83
C ILE A 157 10.78 4.63 -20.45
N TRP A 158 11.95 4.33 -19.88
CA TRP A 158 12.41 4.93 -18.63
C TRP A 158 12.56 6.46 -18.76
N ALA A 159 13.18 6.94 -19.85
CA ALA A 159 13.30 8.37 -20.11
C ALA A 159 11.92 9.03 -20.26
N LEU A 160 10.99 8.39 -20.99
CA LEU A 160 9.62 8.90 -21.16
C LEU A 160 8.86 8.95 -19.82
N LEU A 161 9.02 7.93 -18.96
CA LEU A 161 8.42 7.87 -17.63
C LEU A 161 8.92 9.05 -16.78
N ASN A 162 10.22 9.22 -16.67
CA ASN A 162 10.81 10.30 -15.87
C ASN A 162 10.41 11.69 -16.39
N GLU A 163 10.50 11.91 -17.70
CA GLU A 163 10.10 13.13 -18.33
C GLU A 163 8.63 13.52 -18.00
N ASN A 164 7.73 12.53 -18.03
CA ASN A 164 6.34 12.76 -17.70
C ASN A 164 6.11 13.05 -16.21
N LEU A 165 6.86 12.41 -15.31
CA LEU A 165 6.78 12.68 -13.87
C LEU A 165 7.38 14.06 -13.54
N GLU A 166 8.50 14.43 -14.16
CA GLU A 166 9.11 15.77 -14.02
C GLU A 166 8.19 16.88 -14.52
N ALA A 167 7.57 16.68 -15.68
CA ALA A 167 6.62 17.64 -16.22
C ALA A 167 5.41 17.89 -15.31
N ARG A 168 5.02 16.88 -14.53
CA ARG A 168 3.97 16.97 -13.51
C ARG A 168 4.47 17.47 -12.17
N ARG A 169 5.78 17.55 -11.98
CA ARG A 169 6.43 17.74 -10.68
C ARG A 169 5.88 16.79 -9.59
N ALA A 170 5.51 15.56 -10.00
CA ALA A 170 4.92 14.55 -9.15
C ALA A 170 5.80 13.31 -9.07
N LEU A 171 5.53 12.45 -8.11
CA LEU A 171 6.28 11.21 -7.89
C LEU A 171 5.36 10.01 -7.69
N LEU A 172 5.90 8.84 -7.99
CA LEU A 172 5.31 7.56 -7.64
C LEU A 172 5.65 7.23 -6.18
N PRO A 173 4.78 6.54 -5.42
CA PRO A 173 5.11 6.15 -4.05
C PRO A 173 6.45 5.42 -3.92
N VAL A 174 6.77 4.54 -4.85
CA VAL A 174 8.03 3.77 -4.88
C VAL A 174 9.29 4.64 -5.05
N GLU A 175 9.16 5.85 -5.61
CA GLU A 175 10.28 6.79 -5.80
C GLU A 175 10.58 7.60 -4.54
N ALA A 176 9.61 7.72 -3.62
CA ALA A 176 9.70 8.67 -2.50
C ALA A 176 10.98 8.51 -1.68
N ALA A 177 11.31 7.29 -1.25
CA ALA A 177 12.52 7.06 -0.46
C ALA A 177 13.82 7.38 -1.22
N THR A 178 13.88 7.06 -2.52
CA THR A 178 15.03 7.36 -3.38
C THR A 178 15.19 8.86 -3.57
N LEU A 179 14.11 9.57 -3.86
CA LEU A 179 14.12 11.03 -4.04
C LEU A 179 14.37 11.77 -2.71
N ALA A 180 13.86 11.26 -1.59
CA ALA A 180 14.16 11.81 -0.27
C ALA A 180 15.66 11.70 0.07
N GLU A 181 16.28 10.57 -0.25
CA GLU A 181 17.73 10.41 -0.09
C GLU A 181 18.52 11.42 -0.96
N GLU A 182 18.06 11.71 -2.18
CA GLU A 182 18.62 12.79 -3.01
C GLU A 182 18.37 14.18 -2.42
N ALA A 183 17.16 14.41 -1.88
CA ALA A 183 16.78 15.67 -1.26
C ALA A 183 17.62 15.98 0.00
N LEU A 184 18.07 14.96 0.75
CA LEU A 184 19.00 15.14 1.89
C LEU A 184 20.32 15.82 1.49
N ALA A 185 20.74 15.75 0.23
CA ALA A 185 21.91 16.47 -0.26
C ALA A 185 21.68 17.98 -0.44
N THR A 186 20.42 18.45 -0.39
CA THR A 186 20.08 19.87 -0.43
C THR A 186 20.06 20.48 0.97
N GLU A 187 20.29 21.78 1.09
CA GLU A 187 20.22 22.48 2.38
C GLU A 187 18.81 22.37 3.01
N GLY A 188 17.76 22.56 2.20
CA GLY A 188 16.37 22.50 2.65
C GLY A 188 15.93 21.09 3.07
N GLY A 189 16.27 20.06 2.28
CA GLY A 189 15.97 18.68 2.63
C GLY A 189 16.71 18.21 3.88
N ALA A 190 17.99 18.59 4.04
CA ALA A 190 18.74 18.33 5.27
C ALA A 190 18.15 19.07 6.49
N ALA A 191 17.63 20.30 6.30
CA ALA A 191 16.96 21.03 7.36
C ALA A 191 15.63 20.35 7.74
N ALA A 192 14.85 19.89 6.77
CA ALA A 192 13.62 19.13 7.02
C ALA A 192 13.89 17.82 7.77
N ALA A 193 14.93 17.08 7.38
CA ALA A 193 15.34 15.87 8.09
C ALA A 193 15.70 16.15 9.56
N ARG A 194 16.41 17.24 9.85
CA ARG A 194 16.70 17.66 11.23
C ARG A 194 15.45 18.11 12.01
N THR A 195 14.41 18.55 11.33
CA THR A 195 13.11 18.84 11.97
C THR A 195 12.38 17.56 12.36
N LEU A 196 12.48 16.51 11.53
CA LEU A 196 11.91 15.20 11.84
C LEU A 196 12.70 14.51 12.96
N LEU A 197 14.03 14.58 12.88
CA LEU A 197 14.92 13.92 13.82
C LEU A 197 16.27 14.65 13.86
N ASP A 198 16.60 15.26 14.97
CA ASP A 198 17.91 15.93 15.11
C ASP A 198 19.05 14.91 15.33
N GLU A 199 20.31 15.41 15.31
CA GLU A 199 21.52 14.59 15.44
C GLU A 199 21.61 13.84 16.79
N GLY A 200 20.81 14.19 17.79
CA GLY A 200 20.70 13.51 19.09
C GLY A 200 19.57 12.47 19.14
N GLY A 201 18.77 12.37 18.09
CA GLY A 201 17.50 11.66 18.09
C GLY A 201 17.59 10.15 18.11
N LEU A 202 16.45 9.54 18.44
CA LEU A 202 16.20 8.10 18.42
C LEU A 202 15.25 7.76 17.27
N LEU A 203 15.71 6.95 16.32
CA LEU A 203 14.89 6.39 15.26
C LEU A 203 14.52 4.95 15.61
N ILE A 204 13.22 4.66 15.67
CA ILE A 204 12.68 3.32 15.86
C ILE A 204 12.00 2.87 14.56
N VAL A 205 12.38 1.70 14.07
CA VAL A 205 11.83 1.13 12.84
C VAL A 205 11.29 -0.27 13.15
N PRO A 206 9.99 -0.42 13.36
CA PRO A 206 9.36 -1.73 13.45
C PRO A 206 9.35 -2.39 12.06
N ASP A 207 9.44 -3.70 12.02
CA ASP A 207 9.33 -4.50 10.80
C ASP A 207 10.30 -4.10 9.66
N TYR A 208 11.55 -3.80 10.02
CA TYR A 208 12.58 -3.31 9.10
C TYR A 208 12.78 -4.18 7.86
N GLY A 209 12.64 -5.50 7.97
CA GLY A 209 12.79 -6.45 6.87
C GLY A 209 11.71 -6.33 5.79
N THR A 210 10.58 -5.70 6.10
CA THR A 210 9.48 -5.47 5.15
C THR A 210 9.70 -4.26 4.26
N LEU A 211 10.64 -3.39 4.61
CA LEU A 211 10.99 -2.20 3.84
C LEU A 211 11.79 -2.53 2.59
N SER A 212 11.64 -1.73 1.54
CA SER A 212 12.48 -1.79 0.36
C SER A 212 13.94 -1.37 0.66
N ALA A 213 14.86 -1.74 -0.21
CA ALA A 213 16.27 -1.36 -0.04
C ALA A 213 16.47 0.17 -0.08
N SER A 214 15.69 0.88 -0.90
CA SER A 214 15.72 2.36 -0.92
C SER A 214 15.19 2.96 0.38
N ALA A 215 14.09 2.42 0.94
CA ALA A 215 13.54 2.87 2.21
C ALA A 215 14.53 2.66 3.38
N GLN A 216 15.14 1.47 3.42
CA GLN A 216 16.17 1.16 4.44
C GLN A 216 17.36 2.11 4.37
N ARG A 217 17.84 2.44 3.15
CA ARG A 217 18.94 3.40 2.98
C ARG A 217 18.54 4.82 3.39
N PHE A 218 17.36 5.28 2.95
CA PHE A 218 16.85 6.60 3.34
C PHE A 218 16.80 6.76 4.85
N LEU A 219 16.23 5.79 5.58
CA LEU A 219 16.20 5.82 7.04
C LEU A 219 17.59 5.81 7.66
N GLY A 220 18.53 5.06 7.11
CA GLY A 220 19.92 5.06 7.55
C GLY A 220 20.62 6.41 7.37
N HIS A 221 20.16 7.25 6.45
CA HIS A 221 20.72 8.58 6.17
C HIS A 221 20.01 9.73 6.89
N LEU A 222 18.94 9.47 7.66
CA LEU A 222 18.26 10.51 8.45
C LEU A 222 19.13 11.12 9.57
N GLY A 223 20.26 10.49 9.92
CA GLY A 223 21.21 11.04 10.87
C GLY A 223 20.87 10.80 12.34
N ALA A 224 20.10 9.77 12.66
CA ALA A 224 19.81 9.39 14.05
C ALA A 224 21.09 9.06 14.84
N ALA A 225 21.15 9.50 16.10
CA ALA A 225 22.23 9.08 17.02
C ALA A 225 22.09 7.61 17.41
N THR A 226 20.86 7.12 17.48
CA THR A 226 20.56 5.73 17.76
C THR A 226 19.49 5.24 16.80
N LEU A 227 19.74 4.12 16.16
CA LEU A 227 18.79 3.37 15.34
C LEU A 227 18.40 2.10 16.08
N VAL A 228 17.12 1.94 16.39
CA VAL A 228 16.55 0.71 16.94
C VAL A 228 15.64 0.11 15.87
N VAL A 229 15.95 -1.09 15.45
CA VAL A 229 15.12 -1.82 14.49
C VAL A 229 14.58 -3.11 15.11
N ALA A 230 13.33 -3.41 14.79
CA ALA A 230 12.77 -4.73 15.03
C ALA A 230 12.48 -5.43 13.71
N GLY A 231 12.47 -6.75 13.72
CA GLY A 231 12.13 -7.53 12.55
C GLY A 231 12.08 -9.03 12.83
N CYS A 232 11.33 -9.73 11.99
CA CYS A 232 11.18 -11.17 12.04
C CYS A 232 11.60 -11.81 10.70
N ASP A 233 11.77 -13.13 10.71
CA ASP A 233 12.21 -13.86 9.52
C ASP A 233 11.09 -14.04 8.48
N LEU A 234 9.84 -13.76 8.83
CA LEU A 234 8.69 -13.93 7.93
C LEU A 234 8.70 -12.94 6.75
N ASN A 235 9.20 -11.72 6.97
CA ASN A 235 9.38 -10.69 5.94
C ASN A 235 8.18 -10.48 5.01
N ALA A 236 6.97 -10.56 5.54
CA ALA A 236 5.75 -10.24 4.82
C ALA A 236 5.62 -8.73 4.66
N SER A 237 5.23 -8.26 3.47
CA SER A 237 5.00 -6.84 3.20
C SER A 237 3.52 -6.50 3.30
N ASN A 238 3.18 -5.38 3.95
CA ASN A 238 1.79 -4.90 4.12
C ASN A 238 1.29 -3.97 3.02
N GLY A 239 2.06 -3.77 1.96
CA GLY A 239 1.46 -3.40 0.72
C GLY A 239 1.48 -2.00 0.18
N GLU A 240 2.13 -0.99 0.73
CA GLU A 240 2.47 0.20 -0.07
C GLU A 240 3.69 -0.08 -0.94
N GLU A 241 4.64 -0.86 -0.44
CA GLU A 241 5.78 -1.37 -1.19
C GLU A 241 5.74 -2.90 -1.24
N ASP A 242 5.45 -3.45 -2.41
CA ASP A 242 5.52 -4.91 -2.65
C ASP A 242 6.97 -5.43 -2.84
N TYR A 243 7.97 -4.74 -2.29
CA TYR A 243 9.40 -5.02 -2.55
C TYR A 243 10.23 -5.11 -1.26
N PRO A 244 9.89 -6.01 -0.32
CA PRO A 244 10.65 -6.16 0.92
C PRO A 244 12.09 -6.54 0.65
N ASN A 245 13.01 -6.02 1.48
CA ASN A 245 14.44 -6.35 1.42
C ASN A 245 14.91 -7.06 2.71
N PRO A 246 14.59 -8.34 2.87
CA PRO A 246 15.04 -9.11 4.03
C PRO A 246 16.56 -9.23 4.13
N ALA A 247 17.28 -9.19 3.01
CA ALA A 247 18.74 -9.21 3.01
C ALA A 247 19.33 -7.97 3.71
N GLY A 248 18.67 -6.80 3.58
CA GLY A 248 19.07 -5.59 4.28
C GLY A 248 18.94 -5.73 5.80
N PHE A 249 17.91 -6.40 6.30
CA PHE A 249 17.77 -6.72 7.71
C PHE A 249 18.86 -7.68 8.19
N THR A 250 19.13 -8.76 7.44
CA THR A 250 20.22 -9.69 7.75
C THR A 250 21.58 -8.99 7.81
N ASN A 251 21.88 -8.14 6.84
CA ASN A 251 23.12 -7.36 6.82
C ASN A 251 23.22 -6.40 8.03
N LEU A 252 22.09 -5.81 8.43
CA LEU A 252 22.05 -4.92 9.59
C LEU A 252 22.30 -5.69 10.89
N VAL A 253 21.75 -6.90 11.04
CA VAL A 253 22.02 -7.80 12.17
C VAL A 253 23.52 -8.08 12.30
N GLU A 254 24.22 -8.31 11.18
CA GLU A 254 25.67 -8.57 11.17
C GLU A 254 26.49 -7.32 11.54
N ALA A 255 26.01 -6.14 11.20
CA ALA A 255 26.71 -4.86 11.39
C ALA A 255 26.34 -4.15 12.71
N ALA A 256 25.27 -4.54 13.39
CA ALA A 256 24.73 -3.86 14.56
C ALA A 256 25.70 -3.89 15.75
N ASP A 257 25.69 -2.83 16.56
CA ASP A 257 26.46 -2.77 17.82
C ASP A 257 25.97 -3.80 18.84
N THR A 258 24.67 -4.07 18.82
CA THR A 258 24.01 -4.97 19.77
C THR A 258 22.80 -5.63 19.12
N VAL A 259 22.66 -6.93 19.31
CA VAL A 259 21.56 -7.75 18.80
C VAL A 259 20.89 -8.47 19.96
N ALA A 260 19.57 -8.35 20.04
CA ALA A 260 18.71 -9.19 20.87
C ALA A 260 17.98 -10.20 19.99
N GLU A 261 17.82 -11.40 20.50
CA GLU A 261 16.97 -12.46 19.93
C GLU A 261 15.91 -12.80 20.95
N LEU A 262 14.66 -12.46 20.63
CA LEU A 262 13.51 -12.70 21.49
C LEU A 262 12.99 -14.12 21.23
N GLU A 263 13.25 -15.01 22.16
CA GLU A 263 12.77 -16.41 22.11
C GLU A 263 11.62 -16.59 23.13
N ARG A 264 10.44 -16.10 22.80
CA ARG A 264 9.25 -16.42 23.60
C ARG A 264 8.80 -17.84 23.31
N GLN A 265 8.40 -18.54 24.36
CA GLN A 265 7.72 -19.82 24.18
C GLN A 265 6.27 -19.53 23.81
N HIS A 266 5.93 -19.70 22.54
CA HIS A 266 4.55 -19.75 22.09
C HIS A 266 4.04 -21.18 22.28
N GLU A 267 2.90 -21.35 22.93
CA GLU A 267 2.18 -22.61 22.85
C GLU A 267 1.75 -22.83 21.40
N ASP A 268 1.95 -24.06 20.90
CA ASP A 268 1.48 -24.40 19.55
C ASP A 268 -0.05 -24.23 19.48
N VAL A 269 -0.48 -23.12 18.86
CA VAL A 269 -1.92 -22.85 18.67
C VAL A 269 -2.47 -23.82 17.64
N ALA A 270 -3.40 -24.68 18.07
CA ALA A 270 -4.03 -25.63 17.19
C ALA A 270 -4.82 -24.92 16.08
N VAL A 271 -4.54 -25.27 14.84
CA VAL A 271 -5.27 -24.75 13.67
C VAL A 271 -6.56 -25.55 13.50
N GLU A 272 -7.69 -24.92 13.78
CA GLU A 272 -9.01 -25.46 13.50
C GLU A 272 -9.31 -25.33 11.99
N LYS A 273 -9.80 -26.40 11.35
CA LYS A 273 -10.11 -26.40 9.91
C LYS A 273 -11.61 -26.68 9.72
N ILE A 274 -12.29 -25.78 9.04
CA ILE A 274 -13.74 -25.86 8.83
C ILE A 274 -14.02 -25.89 7.32
N ALA A 275 -14.69 -26.96 6.90
CA ALA A 275 -15.15 -27.14 5.51
C ALA A 275 -16.55 -26.61 5.34
N CYS A 276 -16.76 -25.76 4.34
CA CYS A 276 -18.06 -25.25 3.92
C CYS A 276 -18.41 -25.80 2.52
N ALA A 277 -19.68 -25.88 2.18
CA ALA A 277 -20.08 -26.34 0.85
C ALA A 277 -19.87 -25.26 -0.22
N HIS A 278 -20.07 -24.00 0.12
CA HIS A 278 -19.98 -22.87 -0.83
C HIS A 278 -19.65 -21.55 -0.11
N PRO A 279 -19.26 -20.48 -0.84
CA PRO A 279 -18.85 -19.21 -0.24
C PRO A 279 -19.85 -18.58 0.73
N ALA A 280 -21.17 -18.68 0.44
CA ALA A 280 -22.19 -18.10 1.31
C ALA A 280 -22.25 -18.80 2.68
N GLU A 281 -22.06 -20.13 2.72
CA GLU A 281 -21.96 -20.88 3.96
C GLU A 281 -20.68 -20.53 4.72
N GLU A 282 -19.56 -20.32 4.00
CA GLU A 282 -18.31 -19.87 4.61
C GLU A 282 -18.48 -18.50 5.29
N PHE A 283 -19.19 -17.54 4.65
CA PHE A 283 -19.44 -16.24 5.25
C PHE A 283 -20.26 -16.34 6.54
N ASP A 284 -21.29 -17.22 6.54
CA ASP A 284 -22.11 -17.47 7.73
C ASP A 284 -21.29 -18.13 8.84
N GLU A 285 -20.41 -19.06 8.50
CA GLU A 285 -19.56 -19.80 9.43
C GLU A 285 -18.48 -18.89 10.05
N VAL A 286 -17.82 -18.05 9.24
CA VAL A 286 -16.86 -17.05 9.74
C VAL A 286 -17.56 -16.10 10.71
N ALA A 287 -18.73 -15.56 10.34
CA ALA A 287 -19.48 -14.66 11.21
C ALA A 287 -19.98 -15.35 12.50
N ARG A 288 -20.32 -16.66 12.45
CA ARG A 288 -20.67 -17.47 13.62
C ARG A 288 -19.46 -17.63 14.55
N THR A 289 -18.30 -17.99 14.00
CA THR A 289 -17.04 -18.17 14.75
C THR A 289 -16.65 -16.87 15.49
N VAL A 290 -16.73 -15.74 14.79
CA VAL A 290 -16.47 -14.43 15.39
C VAL A 290 -17.50 -14.10 16.48
N ALA A 291 -18.80 -14.35 16.23
CA ALA A 291 -19.85 -14.09 17.22
C ALA A 291 -19.68 -14.93 18.48
N GLU A 292 -19.29 -16.18 18.35
CA GLU A 292 -18.98 -17.07 19.49
C GLU A 292 -17.82 -16.53 20.31
N ALA A 293 -16.71 -16.13 19.67
CA ALA A 293 -15.55 -15.56 20.35
C ALA A 293 -15.91 -14.28 21.11
N VAL A 294 -16.67 -13.37 20.49
CA VAL A 294 -17.15 -12.14 21.16
C VAL A 294 -18.07 -12.47 22.32
N HIS A 295 -18.96 -13.46 22.18
CA HIS A 295 -19.84 -13.91 23.26
C HIS A 295 -19.05 -14.50 24.43
N ASP A 296 -17.97 -15.21 24.15
CA ASP A 296 -17.08 -15.82 25.14
C ASP A 296 -16.12 -14.80 25.79
N GLY A 297 -16.18 -13.53 25.38
CA GLY A 297 -15.49 -12.42 26.00
C GLY A 297 -14.24 -11.92 25.27
N THR A 298 -13.95 -12.41 24.06
CA THR A 298 -12.87 -11.85 23.22
C THR A 298 -13.27 -10.45 22.75
N ASP A 299 -12.36 -9.48 22.92
CA ASP A 299 -12.56 -8.12 22.40
C ASP A 299 -12.66 -8.18 20.86
N PRO A 300 -13.70 -7.59 20.23
CA PRO A 300 -13.77 -7.50 18.78
C PRO A 300 -12.52 -6.89 18.14
N GLY A 301 -11.85 -5.93 18.81
CA GLY A 301 -10.58 -5.35 18.35
C GLY A 301 -9.40 -6.33 18.35
N ALA A 302 -9.51 -7.46 19.08
CA ALA A 302 -8.52 -8.53 19.10
C ALA A 302 -8.82 -9.65 18.09
N ILE A 303 -9.74 -9.43 17.14
CA ILE A 303 -10.13 -10.41 16.12
C ILE A 303 -9.74 -9.91 14.72
N THR A 304 -8.94 -10.71 14.02
CA THR A 304 -8.55 -10.45 12.63
C THR A 304 -9.11 -11.53 11.71
N VAL A 305 -9.76 -11.11 10.62
CA VAL A 305 -10.26 -12.00 9.56
C VAL A 305 -9.51 -11.74 8.27
N ALA A 306 -8.63 -12.65 7.89
CA ALA A 306 -7.85 -12.57 6.64
C ALA A 306 -8.62 -13.20 5.47
N CYS A 307 -8.76 -12.46 4.38
CA CYS A 307 -9.62 -12.78 3.25
C CYS A 307 -8.84 -12.80 1.92
N PRO A 308 -9.29 -13.57 0.90
CA PRO A 308 -8.64 -13.58 -0.41
C PRO A 308 -8.76 -12.24 -1.15
N HIS A 309 -9.91 -11.57 -1.05
CA HIS A 309 -10.18 -10.31 -1.73
C HIS A 309 -11.42 -9.60 -1.15
N ARG A 310 -11.64 -8.38 -1.63
CA ARG A 310 -12.67 -7.46 -1.11
C ARG A 310 -14.09 -8.04 -1.07
N LEU A 311 -14.50 -8.85 -2.07
CA LEU A 311 -15.85 -9.44 -2.09
C LEU A 311 -16.10 -10.36 -0.88
N TRP A 312 -15.05 -11.08 -0.41
CA TRP A 312 -15.13 -11.88 0.81
C TRP A 312 -15.31 -11.00 2.03
N MET A 313 -14.50 -9.96 2.15
CA MET A 313 -14.62 -9.00 3.27
C MET A 313 -16.01 -8.36 3.32
N GLU A 314 -16.54 -7.90 2.18
CA GLU A 314 -17.89 -7.31 2.08
C GLU A 314 -19.01 -8.34 2.39
N GLY A 315 -18.80 -9.60 1.99
CA GLY A 315 -19.73 -10.70 2.30
C GLY A 315 -19.79 -10.99 3.80
N ILE A 316 -18.61 -11.12 4.44
CA ILE A 316 -18.49 -11.38 5.88
C ILE A 316 -18.95 -10.17 6.69
N ALA A 317 -18.57 -8.94 6.31
CA ALA A 317 -19.00 -7.72 7.00
C ALA A 317 -20.53 -7.61 7.08
N ARG A 318 -21.24 -7.98 6.00
CA ARG A 318 -22.71 -8.03 6.00
C ARG A 318 -23.24 -9.03 7.01
N ARG A 319 -22.63 -10.21 7.13
CA ARG A 319 -23.03 -11.25 8.10
C ARG A 319 -22.71 -10.87 9.55
N LEU A 320 -21.65 -10.13 9.77
CA LEU A 320 -21.32 -9.56 11.09
C LEU A 320 -22.31 -8.47 11.47
N ALA A 321 -22.66 -7.58 10.54
CA ALA A 321 -23.67 -6.54 10.75
C ALA A 321 -25.06 -7.12 11.09
N GLU A 322 -25.47 -8.25 10.48
CA GLU A 322 -26.70 -8.99 10.82
C GLU A 322 -26.69 -9.53 12.27
N ARG A 323 -25.54 -9.54 12.93
CA ARG A 323 -25.30 -10.01 14.32
C ARG A 323 -24.93 -8.87 15.27
N ASP A 324 -25.07 -7.62 14.81
CA ASP A 324 -24.70 -6.41 15.58
C ASP A 324 -23.21 -6.38 16.00
N ILE A 325 -22.32 -7.03 15.24
CA ILE A 325 -20.89 -7.04 15.51
C ILE A 325 -20.23 -5.97 14.64
N PRO A 326 -19.61 -4.93 15.27
CA PRO A 326 -18.93 -3.89 14.53
C PRO A 326 -17.67 -4.45 13.85
N CYS A 327 -17.48 -4.12 12.57
CA CYS A 327 -16.29 -4.51 11.84
C CYS A 327 -15.81 -3.42 10.89
N VAL A 328 -14.51 -3.43 10.59
CA VAL A 328 -13.86 -2.54 9.63
C VAL A 328 -13.18 -3.35 8.54
N ILE A 329 -13.21 -2.83 7.31
CA ILE A 329 -12.49 -3.41 6.17
C ILE A 329 -11.24 -2.57 5.94
N ASP A 330 -10.08 -3.10 6.35
CA ASP A 330 -8.78 -2.53 6.05
C ASP A 330 -8.18 -3.19 4.78
N ALA A 331 -8.64 -2.73 3.64
CA ALA A 331 -8.17 -3.20 2.32
C ALA A 331 -7.12 -2.27 1.68
N GLY A 332 -6.64 -1.27 2.41
CA GLY A 332 -5.78 -0.19 1.92
C GLY A 332 -6.55 0.92 1.19
N PRO A 333 -5.83 1.93 0.68
CA PRO A 333 -6.41 3.10 0.05
C PRO A 333 -7.46 2.72 -0.99
N ARG A 334 -8.57 3.45 -0.98
CA ARG A 334 -9.69 3.16 -1.90
C ARG A 334 -9.43 3.82 -3.24
N LYS A 335 -9.23 3.01 -4.28
CA LYS A 335 -9.38 3.52 -5.64
C LYS A 335 -10.81 4.03 -5.85
N ALA A 336 -10.95 5.24 -6.38
CA ALA A 336 -12.28 5.78 -6.68
C ALA A 336 -13.02 4.83 -7.63
N LYS A 337 -14.29 4.58 -7.35
CA LYS A 337 -15.12 3.69 -8.17
C LYS A 337 -15.33 4.28 -9.57
N GLY A 338 -15.40 3.43 -10.57
CA GLY A 338 -15.79 3.81 -11.92
C GLY A 338 -14.69 3.59 -12.96
N ASP A 339 -14.94 4.09 -14.15
CA ASP A 339 -13.99 4.08 -15.26
C ASP A 339 -13.71 5.53 -15.68
N PRO A 340 -12.50 6.04 -15.49
CA PRO A 340 -12.15 7.41 -15.87
C PRO A 340 -12.34 7.71 -17.38
N ARG A 341 -12.37 6.68 -18.22
CA ARG A 341 -12.55 6.81 -19.68
C ARG A 341 -14.00 7.02 -20.10
N GLU A 342 -14.95 6.66 -19.24
CA GLU A 342 -16.38 6.72 -19.54
C GLU A 342 -17.04 7.86 -18.78
N GLU A 343 -17.60 8.85 -19.51
CA GLU A 343 -18.28 10.01 -18.91
C GLU A 343 -19.33 9.63 -17.86
N ALA A 344 -20.13 8.60 -18.15
CA ALA A 344 -21.16 8.12 -17.23
C ALA A 344 -20.62 7.42 -15.97
N ARG A 345 -19.34 7.07 -15.93
CA ARG A 345 -18.72 6.27 -14.87
C ARG A 345 -17.53 6.93 -14.18
N CYS A 346 -17.16 8.14 -14.58
CA CYS A 346 -15.99 8.84 -14.04
C CYS A 346 -16.31 9.76 -12.84
N GLY A 347 -17.55 9.82 -12.36
CA GLY A 347 -18.01 10.81 -11.39
C GLY A 347 -17.21 10.85 -10.08
N HIS A 348 -16.90 9.70 -9.45
CA HIS A 348 -16.08 9.67 -8.24
C HIS A 348 -14.62 10.10 -8.49
N VAL A 349 -14.04 9.74 -9.65
CA VAL A 349 -12.70 10.20 -10.03
C VAL A 349 -12.71 11.71 -10.25
N ARG A 350 -13.80 12.23 -10.85
CA ARG A 350 -14.00 13.66 -11.04
C ARG A 350 -14.11 14.41 -9.71
N THR A 351 -14.79 13.84 -8.71
CA THR A 351 -14.85 14.40 -7.36
C THR A 351 -13.45 14.58 -6.76
N ARG A 352 -12.60 13.54 -6.84
CA ARG A 352 -11.23 13.63 -6.32
C ARG A 352 -10.38 14.66 -7.07
N ALA A 353 -10.49 14.72 -8.40
CA ALA A 353 -9.80 15.73 -9.20
C ALA A 353 -10.29 17.15 -8.87
N ALA A 354 -11.61 17.35 -8.70
CA ALA A 354 -12.19 18.62 -8.29
C ALA A 354 -11.70 19.05 -6.90
N ALA A 355 -11.67 18.13 -5.94
CA ALA A 355 -11.22 18.40 -4.58
C ALA A 355 -9.77 18.92 -4.56
N LYS A 356 -8.88 18.27 -5.30
CA LYS A 356 -7.48 18.70 -5.42
C LYS A 356 -7.34 20.06 -6.09
N LEU A 357 -8.08 20.30 -7.19
CA LEU A 357 -8.05 21.57 -7.92
C LEU A 357 -8.66 22.73 -7.13
N LEU A 358 -9.68 22.46 -6.32
CA LEU A 358 -10.30 23.50 -5.49
C LEU A 358 -9.38 23.89 -4.31
N ALA A 359 -8.60 22.93 -3.78
CA ALA A 359 -7.58 23.20 -2.77
C ALA A 359 -6.33 23.88 -3.37
N ASP A 360 -5.88 23.43 -4.55
CA ASP A 360 -4.75 24.02 -5.27
C ASP A 360 -5.00 24.07 -6.78
N GLU A 361 -5.39 25.24 -7.29
CA GLU A 361 -5.60 25.47 -8.72
C GLU A 361 -4.31 25.31 -9.55
N ARG A 362 -3.14 25.28 -8.94
CA ARG A 362 -1.87 25.06 -9.61
C ARG A 362 -1.45 23.59 -9.68
N ASP A 363 -2.19 22.66 -9.07
CA ASP A 363 -1.95 21.23 -9.20
C ASP A 363 -2.17 20.74 -10.63
N PHE A 364 -1.09 20.74 -11.40
CA PHE A 364 -1.13 20.32 -12.80
C PHE A 364 -1.49 18.83 -12.98
N THR A 365 -1.15 17.98 -12.02
CA THR A 365 -1.53 16.57 -12.05
C THR A 365 -3.04 16.39 -11.92
N ALA A 366 -3.67 17.15 -11.03
CA ALA A 366 -5.12 17.19 -10.92
C ALA A 366 -5.78 17.77 -12.17
N TRP A 367 -5.20 18.82 -12.79
CA TRP A 367 -5.64 19.32 -14.09
C TRP A 367 -5.56 18.25 -15.17
N ARG A 368 -4.44 17.50 -15.26
CA ARG A 368 -4.32 16.41 -16.24
C ARG A 368 -5.43 15.37 -16.08
N SER A 369 -5.77 15.03 -14.83
CA SER A 369 -6.91 14.13 -14.54
C SER A 369 -8.21 14.75 -15.00
N TRP A 370 -8.54 15.95 -14.55
CA TRP A 370 -9.77 16.66 -14.89
C TRP A 370 -9.98 16.81 -16.40
N LEU A 371 -8.93 17.24 -17.12
CA LEU A 371 -8.95 17.41 -18.57
C LEU A 371 -9.16 16.12 -19.35
N GLY A 372 -8.75 14.96 -18.77
CA GLY A 372 -8.83 13.65 -19.39
C GLY A 372 -10.11 12.89 -19.12
N LEU A 373 -10.88 13.27 -18.11
CA LEU A 373 -12.05 12.50 -17.68
C LEU A 373 -13.12 12.41 -18.78
N GLY A 374 -13.60 11.16 -18.96
CA GLY A 374 -14.57 10.81 -20.00
C GLY A 374 -13.94 10.44 -21.35
N ASP A 375 -12.78 10.98 -21.68
CA ASP A 375 -12.11 10.71 -22.96
C ASP A 375 -10.59 10.97 -22.91
N TRP A 376 -9.92 10.41 -21.94
CA TRP A 376 -8.49 10.66 -21.77
C TRP A 376 -7.61 10.10 -22.89
N LEU A 377 -8.05 9.05 -23.59
CA LEU A 377 -7.28 8.47 -24.70
C LEU A 377 -7.14 9.46 -25.86
N VAL A 378 -8.22 10.18 -26.19
CA VAL A 378 -8.19 11.23 -27.23
C VAL A 378 -7.37 12.42 -26.76
N ARG A 379 -7.49 12.79 -25.48
CA ARG A 379 -6.79 13.95 -24.91
C ARG A 379 -5.33 13.69 -24.55
N SER A 380 -4.88 12.42 -24.53
CA SER A 380 -3.46 12.07 -24.35
C SER A 380 -2.59 12.68 -25.45
N ASP A 381 -3.02 12.70 -26.70
CA ASP A 381 -2.27 13.33 -27.79
C ASP A 381 -2.13 14.84 -27.55
N ALA A 382 -3.21 15.50 -27.13
CA ALA A 382 -3.18 16.93 -26.80
C ALA A 382 -2.26 17.22 -25.61
N PHE A 383 -2.20 16.34 -24.64
CA PHE A 383 -1.27 16.45 -23.51
C PHE A 383 0.19 16.31 -23.95
N MET A 384 0.50 15.37 -24.84
CA MET A 384 1.84 15.21 -25.39
C MET A 384 2.27 16.41 -26.26
N GLU A 385 1.33 17.01 -26.99
CA GLU A 385 1.57 18.26 -27.72
C GLU A 385 1.85 19.42 -26.74
N LEU A 386 1.15 19.50 -25.59
CA LEU A 386 1.44 20.47 -24.53
C LEU A 386 2.85 20.30 -23.96
N LEU A 387 3.28 19.05 -23.70
CA LEU A 387 4.64 18.77 -23.23
C LEU A 387 5.70 19.20 -24.27
N SER A 388 5.46 18.96 -25.55
CA SER A 388 6.34 19.39 -26.62
C SER A 388 6.42 20.91 -26.72
N TYR A 389 5.27 21.59 -26.60
CA TYR A 389 5.18 23.06 -26.59
C TYR A 389 5.96 23.65 -25.40
N ALA A 390 5.82 23.06 -24.20
CA ALA A 390 6.52 23.48 -23.00
C ALA A 390 8.05 23.34 -23.17
N ARG A 391 8.49 22.16 -23.65
CA ARG A 391 9.92 21.86 -23.89
C ARG A 391 10.56 22.84 -24.86
N GLU A 392 9.91 23.12 -26.01
CA GLU A 392 10.42 24.07 -27.02
C GLU A 392 10.64 25.46 -26.43
N ARG A 393 9.94 25.84 -25.37
CA ARG A 393 9.98 27.13 -24.71
C ARG A 393 10.70 27.17 -23.38
N ASN A 394 11.27 26.05 -22.99
CA ASN A 394 11.93 25.86 -21.68
C ASN A 394 11.00 26.24 -20.51
N LEU A 395 9.74 25.80 -20.61
CA LEU A 395 8.71 25.95 -19.59
C LEU A 395 8.40 24.59 -18.93
N THR A 396 7.87 24.61 -17.73
CA THR A 396 7.19 23.45 -17.16
C THR A 396 5.86 23.21 -17.90
N ALA A 397 5.32 22.00 -17.86
CA ALA A 397 4.00 21.73 -18.44
C ALA A 397 2.91 22.59 -17.78
N ALA A 398 3.02 22.80 -16.47
CA ALA A 398 2.13 23.68 -15.71
C ALA A 398 2.20 25.13 -16.22
N ASP A 399 3.40 25.69 -16.32
CA ASP A 399 3.57 27.06 -16.79
C ASP A 399 3.04 27.23 -18.22
N ALA A 400 3.33 26.29 -19.11
CA ALA A 400 2.82 26.31 -20.48
C ALA A 400 1.29 26.26 -20.51
N PHE A 401 0.69 25.39 -19.71
CA PHE A 401 -0.77 25.24 -19.59
C PHE A 401 -1.42 26.55 -19.11
N PHE A 402 -0.94 27.10 -17.99
CA PHE A 402 -1.50 28.31 -17.42
C PHE A 402 -1.28 29.54 -18.31
N GLN A 403 -0.13 29.67 -18.97
CA GLN A 403 0.12 30.72 -19.94
C GLN A 403 -0.87 30.63 -21.11
N LEU A 404 -1.09 29.43 -21.66
CA LEU A 404 -2.07 29.22 -22.74
C LEU A 404 -3.50 29.51 -22.26
N ALA A 405 -3.87 29.04 -21.06
CA ALA A 405 -5.19 29.28 -20.49
C ALA A 405 -5.49 30.77 -20.26
N ALA A 406 -4.48 31.55 -19.92
CA ALA A 406 -4.62 33.01 -19.72
C ALA A 406 -4.75 33.81 -21.02
N LEU A 407 -4.40 33.24 -22.19
CA LEU A 407 -4.55 33.92 -23.46
C LEU A 407 -6.03 34.05 -23.85
N PRO A 408 -6.44 35.17 -24.49
CA PRO A 408 -7.73 35.26 -25.17
C PRO A 408 -7.88 34.13 -26.19
N ALA A 409 -9.10 33.61 -26.37
CA ALA A 409 -9.37 32.47 -27.25
C ALA A 409 -8.88 32.67 -28.70
N ASP A 410 -8.98 33.91 -29.20
CA ASP A 410 -8.51 34.33 -30.54
C ASP A 410 -6.97 34.37 -30.68
N LYS A 411 -6.24 34.31 -29.57
CA LYS A 411 -4.76 34.30 -29.51
C LYS A 411 -4.16 32.96 -29.13
N ARG A 412 -4.97 31.95 -28.90
CA ARG A 412 -4.51 30.60 -28.60
C ARG A 412 -4.19 29.83 -29.87
N ASP A 413 -3.00 30.09 -30.47
CA ASP A 413 -2.56 29.44 -31.71
C ASP A 413 -2.39 27.91 -31.63
N ALA A 414 -2.45 27.35 -30.44
CA ALA A 414 -2.26 25.90 -30.25
C ALA A 414 -3.59 25.17 -30.44
N VAL A 415 -3.78 24.55 -31.61
CA VAL A 415 -4.97 23.76 -31.96
C VAL A 415 -5.29 22.67 -30.90
N PHE A 416 -4.26 22.09 -30.29
CA PHE A 416 -4.45 21.12 -29.24
C PHE A 416 -5.13 21.68 -27.98
N PHE A 417 -4.92 22.97 -27.67
CA PHE A 417 -5.48 23.61 -26.49
C PHE A 417 -7.01 23.74 -26.58
N ALA A 418 -7.57 23.81 -27.79
CA ALA A 418 -9.02 23.79 -27.97
C ALA A 418 -9.72 22.58 -27.36
N LYS A 419 -9.01 21.45 -27.23
CA LYS A 419 -9.53 20.25 -26.58
C LYS A 419 -9.68 20.40 -25.05
N PHE A 420 -9.04 21.41 -24.47
CA PHE A 420 -9.07 21.67 -23.02
C PHE A 420 -10.10 22.76 -22.64
N GLU A 421 -10.61 23.53 -23.60
CA GLU A 421 -11.46 24.70 -23.32
C GLU A 421 -12.74 24.33 -22.56
N GLU A 422 -13.45 23.29 -23.01
CA GLU A 422 -14.70 22.88 -22.36
C GLU A 422 -14.46 22.35 -20.93
N PRO A 423 -13.49 21.45 -20.64
CA PRO A 423 -13.17 21.06 -19.26
C PRO A 423 -12.72 22.23 -18.38
N ILE A 424 -11.97 23.20 -18.92
CA ILE A 424 -11.56 24.40 -18.17
C ILE A 424 -12.79 25.24 -17.81
N ALA A 425 -13.68 25.48 -18.78
CA ALA A 425 -14.92 26.24 -18.54
C ALA A 425 -15.78 25.56 -17.48
N ARG A 426 -15.95 24.23 -17.55
CA ARG A 426 -16.69 23.42 -16.56
C ARG A 426 -16.12 23.59 -15.15
N PHE A 427 -14.79 23.59 -15.00
CA PHE A 427 -14.18 23.82 -13.69
C PHE A 427 -14.39 25.25 -13.18
N GLN A 428 -14.28 26.25 -14.06
CA GLN A 428 -14.51 27.65 -13.70
C GLN A 428 -15.96 27.90 -13.26
N GLU A 429 -16.93 27.31 -13.96
CA GLU A 429 -18.34 27.35 -13.59
C GLU A 429 -18.59 26.70 -12.23
N LEU A 430 -18.00 25.51 -11.99
CA LEU A 430 -18.05 24.85 -10.69
C LEU A 430 -17.51 25.77 -9.60
N ARG A 431 -16.30 26.31 -9.76
CA ARG A 431 -15.67 27.18 -8.76
C ARG A 431 -16.55 28.39 -8.45
N GLN A 432 -17.11 29.03 -9.49
CA GLN A 432 -18.00 30.16 -9.30
C GLN A 432 -19.29 29.79 -8.54
N SER A 433 -19.83 28.59 -8.79
CA SER A 433 -21.03 28.09 -8.10
C SER A 433 -20.77 27.78 -6.63
N LEU A 434 -19.52 27.52 -6.25
CA LEU A 434 -19.12 27.20 -4.88
C LEU A 434 -18.80 28.45 -4.04
N GLU A 435 -18.64 29.63 -4.65
CA GLU A 435 -18.35 30.86 -3.93
C GLU A 435 -19.52 31.27 -3.01
N GLY A 436 -19.31 31.16 -1.69
CA GLY A 436 -20.33 31.49 -0.68
C GLY A 436 -21.46 30.48 -0.54
N ALA A 437 -21.37 29.32 -1.23
CA ALA A 437 -22.37 28.26 -1.14
C ALA A 437 -22.37 27.61 0.25
N THR A 438 -23.52 27.12 0.68
CA THR A 438 -23.62 26.21 1.81
C THR A 438 -23.15 24.81 1.41
N GLY A 439 -22.86 23.93 2.37
CA GLY A 439 -22.43 22.56 2.06
C GLY A 439 -23.45 21.78 1.22
N ALA A 440 -24.74 22.01 1.41
CA ALA A 440 -25.79 21.38 0.60
C ALA A 440 -25.81 21.93 -0.86
N GLU A 441 -25.72 23.24 -1.03
CA GLU A 441 -25.63 23.89 -2.36
C GLU A 441 -24.36 23.46 -3.09
N ALA A 442 -23.26 23.27 -2.35
CA ALA A 442 -22.00 22.76 -2.90
C ALA A 442 -22.12 21.32 -3.42
N ALA A 443 -22.85 20.45 -2.71
CA ALA A 443 -23.13 19.10 -3.18
C ALA A 443 -23.91 19.10 -4.51
N ASP A 444 -24.91 19.99 -4.65
CA ASP A 444 -25.66 20.16 -5.89
C ASP A 444 -24.80 20.70 -7.03
N ALA A 445 -23.93 21.69 -6.75
CA ALA A 445 -23.00 22.24 -7.75
C ALA A 445 -21.99 21.20 -8.24
N LEU A 446 -21.44 20.39 -7.33
CA LEU A 446 -20.55 19.29 -7.66
C LEU A 446 -21.26 18.23 -8.53
N ALA A 447 -22.50 17.86 -8.18
CA ALA A 447 -23.30 16.94 -8.99
C ALA A 447 -23.57 17.47 -10.41
N GLN A 448 -23.88 18.78 -10.56
CA GLN A 448 -24.03 19.44 -11.86
C GLN A 448 -22.75 19.44 -12.70
N ALA A 449 -21.59 19.54 -12.05
CA ALA A 449 -20.30 19.41 -12.73
C ALA A 449 -19.93 17.96 -13.07
N GLY A 450 -20.81 17.00 -12.76
CA GLY A 450 -20.63 15.57 -13.03
C GLY A 450 -19.79 14.83 -11.97
N CYS A 451 -19.59 15.41 -10.80
CA CYS A 451 -19.01 14.74 -9.65
C CYS A 451 -20.03 13.78 -9.01
N THR A 452 -19.55 12.72 -8.38
CA THR A 452 -20.36 11.78 -7.60
C THR A 452 -19.76 11.67 -6.21
N LEU A 453 -20.55 12.03 -5.21
CA LEU A 453 -20.21 11.87 -3.80
C LEU A 453 -20.79 10.55 -3.27
N THR A 454 -20.11 9.93 -2.31
CA THR A 454 -20.68 8.88 -1.48
C THR A 454 -21.66 9.48 -0.47
N ASP A 455 -22.55 8.67 0.10
CA ASP A 455 -23.50 9.14 1.13
C ASP A 455 -22.76 9.78 2.33
N ALA A 456 -21.62 9.22 2.73
CA ALA A 456 -20.80 9.75 3.82
C ALA A 456 -20.15 11.11 3.45
N GLU A 457 -19.57 11.23 2.25
CA GLU A 457 -19.01 12.50 1.75
C GLU A 457 -20.09 13.58 1.63
N GLN A 458 -21.27 13.21 1.14
CA GLN A 458 -22.40 14.12 1.02
C GLN A 458 -22.89 14.60 2.39
N ALA A 459 -23.00 13.69 3.36
CA ALA A 459 -23.39 14.04 4.73
C ALA A 459 -22.34 14.94 5.40
N ALA A 460 -21.05 14.63 5.27
CA ALA A 460 -19.95 15.43 5.81
C ALA A 460 -19.90 16.82 5.16
N LEU A 461 -20.06 16.92 3.85
CA LEU A 461 -20.10 18.20 3.12
C LEU A 461 -21.33 19.02 3.56
N ALA A 462 -22.51 18.42 3.66
CA ALA A 462 -23.73 19.09 4.10
C ALA A 462 -23.63 19.62 5.55
N ALA A 463 -22.79 19.03 6.37
CA ALA A 463 -22.52 19.51 7.74
C ALA A 463 -21.68 20.81 7.78
N LEU A 464 -21.03 21.18 6.69
CA LEU A 464 -20.32 22.45 6.58
C LEU A 464 -21.36 23.58 6.47
N GLY A 465 -21.26 24.60 7.30
CA GLY A 465 -22.15 25.75 7.25
C GLY A 465 -21.95 26.58 5.97
N THR A 466 -20.70 26.78 5.56
CA THR A 466 -20.27 27.41 4.32
C THR A 466 -19.24 26.50 3.67
N PHE A 467 -19.26 26.40 2.34
CA PHE A 467 -18.29 25.60 1.62
C PHE A 467 -16.87 26.12 1.86
N ASP A 468 -15.98 25.20 2.15
CA ASP A 468 -14.55 25.41 2.31
C ASP A 468 -13.80 24.38 1.47
N ALA A 469 -12.88 24.82 0.63
CA ALA A 469 -12.17 23.97 -0.33
C ALA A 469 -11.23 22.96 0.36
N ASP A 470 -10.53 23.38 1.42
CA ASP A 470 -9.62 22.51 2.15
C ASP A 470 -10.40 21.45 2.96
N ALA A 471 -11.51 21.86 3.59
CA ALA A 471 -12.41 20.93 4.25
C ALA A 471 -13.02 19.91 3.25
N PHE A 472 -13.41 20.37 2.06
CA PHE A 472 -13.90 19.46 1.02
C PHE A 472 -12.80 18.51 0.55
N ALA A 473 -11.57 18.99 0.35
CA ALA A 473 -10.44 18.14 0.01
C ALA A 473 -10.18 17.09 1.12
N ALA A 474 -10.22 17.50 2.38
CA ALA A 474 -10.10 16.58 3.50
C ALA A 474 -11.21 15.50 3.49
N ILE A 475 -12.47 15.86 3.15
CA ILE A 475 -13.58 14.90 3.03
C ILE A 475 -13.39 13.96 1.83
N ALA A 476 -13.14 14.49 0.64
CA ALA A 476 -13.13 13.73 -0.61
C ALA A 476 -11.86 12.89 -0.81
N LEU A 477 -10.74 13.29 -0.18
CA LEU A 477 -9.46 12.60 -0.28
C LEU A 477 -9.14 11.76 0.94
N ALA A 478 -9.94 11.86 2.02
CA ALA A 478 -9.76 11.02 3.19
C ALA A 478 -9.80 9.54 2.79
N ASP A 479 -8.79 8.80 3.16
CA ASP A 479 -8.97 7.38 3.30
C ASP A 479 -9.94 7.17 4.48
N PRO A 480 -10.94 6.28 4.35
CA PRO A 480 -11.81 6.01 5.46
C PRO A 480 -10.93 5.59 6.64
N ALA A 481 -10.80 6.48 7.60
CA ALA A 481 -10.07 6.19 8.83
C ALA A 481 -10.74 4.95 9.43
N SER A 482 -10.00 3.88 9.47
CA SER A 482 -10.40 2.68 10.17
C SER A 482 -10.17 2.97 11.63
N ASP A 483 -11.16 3.54 12.32
CA ASP A 483 -11.18 3.43 13.77
C ASP A 483 -11.36 1.95 14.10
N VAL A 484 -10.24 1.27 14.31
CA VAL A 484 -10.19 -0.17 14.57
C VAL A 484 -10.42 -0.50 16.05
N SER A 485 -10.48 0.51 16.91
CA SER A 485 -10.69 0.32 18.35
C SER A 485 -12.03 -0.39 18.60
N GLY A 486 -11.98 -1.57 19.21
CA GLY A 486 -13.17 -2.36 19.57
C GLY A 486 -13.96 -2.91 18.37
N THR A 487 -13.36 -3.04 17.20
CA THR A 487 -14.01 -3.57 15.99
C THR A 487 -13.24 -4.74 15.40
N VAL A 488 -13.95 -5.73 14.83
CA VAL A 488 -13.34 -6.83 14.09
C VAL A 488 -12.67 -6.30 12.82
N THR A 489 -11.40 -6.65 12.61
CA THR A 489 -10.65 -6.19 11.43
C THR A 489 -10.69 -7.22 10.31
N LEU A 490 -11.22 -6.86 9.15
CA LEU A 490 -11.24 -7.65 7.93
C LEU A 490 -10.12 -7.17 7.00
N VAL A 491 -9.16 -8.04 6.68
CA VAL A 491 -7.98 -7.68 5.87
C VAL A 491 -7.80 -8.63 4.68
N PRO A 492 -7.25 -8.18 3.55
CA PRO A 492 -6.74 -9.13 2.56
C PRO A 492 -5.48 -9.82 3.11
N TYR A 493 -5.18 -11.06 2.69
CA TYR A 493 -4.02 -11.81 3.18
C TYR A 493 -2.71 -11.02 3.21
N ARG A 494 -2.47 -10.19 2.19
CA ARG A 494 -1.26 -9.36 2.07
C ARG A 494 -1.12 -8.27 3.14
N ARG A 495 -2.20 -7.93 3.85
CA ARG A 495 -2.22 -6.91 4.91
C ARG A 495 -2.41 -7.49 6.31
N ALA A 496 -2.40 -8.80 6.43
CA ALA A 496 -2.58 -9.47 7.72
C ALA A 496 -1.35 -9.28 8.64
N PHE A 497 -0.15 -9.17 8.08
CA PHE A 497 1.08 -9.01 8.86
C PHE A 497 1.05 -7.76 9.74
N GLY A 498 1.59 -7.86 10.96
CA GLY A 498 1.62 -6.76 11.93
C GLY A 498 0.27 -6.47 12.62
N HIS A 499 -0.77 -7.28 12.39
CA HIS A 499 -1.92 -7.33 13.27
C HIS A 499 -1.66 -8.38 14.36
N HIS A 500 -1.91 -8.01 15.60
CA HIS A 500 -1.77 -8.91 16.75
C HIS A 500 -3.08 -8.93 17.52
N GLY A 501 -3.61 -10.12 17.73
CA GLY A 501 -4.89 -10.31 18.39
C GLY A 501 -5.00 -11.70 19.05
N GLU A 502 -6.17 -12.02 19.54
CA GLU A 502 -6.44 -13.31 20.21
C GLU A 502 -6.95 -14.36 19.21
N LEU A 503 -7.75 -13.95 18.22
CA LEU A 503 -8.34 -14.84 17.21
C LEU A 503 -7.96 -14.40 15.80
N ALA A 504 -7.36 -15.34 15.05
CA ALA A 504 -7.21 -15.24 13.61
C ALA A 504 -8.22 -16.14 12.90
N VAL A 505 -9.00 -15.59 11.96
CA VAL A 505 -9.82 -16.37 11.03
C VAL A 505 -9.27 -16.16 9.62
N ILE A 506 -8.86 -17.25 8.97
CA ILE A 506 -8.29 -17.23 7.62
C ILE A 506 -9.29 -17.92 6.71
N CYS A 507 -9.97 -17.18 5.84
CA CYS A 507 -11.07 -17.69 5.03
C CYS A 507 -10.72 -17.73 3.53
N GLY A 508 -11.49 -18.50 2.76
CA GLY A 508 -11.27 -18.65 1.32
C GLY A 508 -10.02 -19.47 0.98
N LEU A 509 -9.65 -20.41 1.83
CA LEU A 509 -8.45 -21.23 1.64
C LEU A 509 -8.71 -22.34 0.60
N VAL A 510 -8.77 -21.93 -0.66
CA VAL A 510 -8.87 -22.80 -1.84
C VAL A 510 -7.73 -22.53 -2.81
N ASP A 511 -7.34 -23.56 -3.56
CA ASP A 511 -6.35 -23.44 -4.62
C ASP A 511 -6.81 -22.41 -5.70
N GLY A 512 -5.89 -21.55 -6.10
CA GLY A 512 -6.18 -20.40 -6.96
C GLY A 512 -6.28 -19.08 -6.17
N PHE A 513 -6.73 -19.09 -4.93
CA PHE A 513 -6.63 -17.93 -4.03
C PHE A 513 -5.32 -17.95 -3.24
N LEU A 514 -5.11 -19.04 -2.48
CA LEU A 514 -3.90 -19.24 -1.68
C LEU A 514 -3.61 -20.76 -1.59
N PRO A 515 -2.62 -21.32 -2.29
CA PRO A 515 -1.70 -20.62 -3.23
C PRO A 515 -2.40 -20.04 -4.46
N THR A 516 -1.78 -19.01 -5.05
CA THR A 516 -2.31 -18.40 -6.27
C THR A 516 -2.19 -19.33 -7.48
N ARG A 517 -2.99 -19.10 -8.52
CA ARG A 517 -2.98 -19.92 -9.74
C ARG A 517 -1.61 -20.04 -10.40
N ASP A 518 -0.75 -19.01 -10.27
CA ASP A 518 0.62 -19.05 -10.81
C ASP A 518 1.47 -20.15 -10.17
N ALA A 519 1.22 -20.49 -8.91
CA ALA A 519 1.89 -21.59 -8.23
C ALA A 519 1.46 -22.97 -8.74
N LEU A 520 0.26 -23.08 -9.32
CA LEU A 520 -0.37 -24.33 -9.72
C LEU A 520 -0.31 -24.59 -11.23
N SER A 521 -0.22 -23.54 -12.04
CA SER A 521 -0.32 -23.58 -13.51
C SER A 521 0.76 -24.42 -14.17
N ASP A 522 0.36 -25.37 -15.02
CA ASP A 522 1.29 -26.22 -15.77
C ASP A 522 2.04 -25.49 -16.90
N THR A 523 1.64 -24.26 -17.22
CA THR A 523 2.30 -23.43 -18.22
C THR A 523 3.48 -22.64 -17.66
N GLU A 524 3.60 -22.56 -16.33
CA GLU A 524 4.66 -21.83 -15.65
C GLU A 524 5.91 -22.67 -15.40
N THR A 525 7.07 -22.01 -15.35
CA THR A 525 8.33 -22.69 -15.01
C THR A 525 8.33 -23.12 -13.53
N ILE A 526 9.06 -24.19 -13.21
CA ILE A 526 9.18 -24.70 -11.83
C ILE A 526 9.67 -23.61 -10.86
N ASN A 527 10.60 -22.76 -11.29
CA ASN A 527 11.11 -21.68 -10.47
C ASN A 527 10.05 -20.59 -10.22
N HIS A 528 9.19 -20.31 -11.21
CA HIS A 528 8.09 -19.37 -11.03
C HIS A 528 7.02 -19.94 -10.08
N LYS A 529 6.60 -21.18 -10.31
CA LYS A 529 5.68 -21.90 -9.43
C LYS A 529 6.14 -21.87 -7.97
N ARG A 530 7.42 -22.18 -7.74
CA ARG A 530 8.00 -22.18 -6.41
C ARG A 530 7.96 -20.82 -5.76
N ARG A 531 8.40 -19.76 -6.46
CA ARG A 531 8.36 -18.39 -5.91
C ARG A 531 6.93 -17.96 -5.57
N ALA A 532 5.96 -18.30 -6.42
CA ALA A 532 4.56 -18.01 -6.18
C ALA A 532 4.02 -18.79 -4.97
N TYR A 533 4.41 -20.07 -4.83
CA TYR A 533 4.05 -20.91 -3.70
C TYR A 533 4.68 -20.39 -2.40
N ASP A 534 5.98 -20.11 -2.39
CA ASP A 534 6.68 -19.59 -1.21
C ASP A 534 6.12 -18.24 -0.76
N ARG A 535 5.78 -17.35 -1.72
CA ARG A 535 5.10 -16.09 -1.41
C ARG A 535 3.73 -16.32 -0.76
N GLY A 536 2.93 -17.22 -1.30
CA GLY A 536 1.63 -17.56 -0.71
C GLY A 536 1.77 -18.16 0.69
N ARG A 537 2.81 -18.98 0.94
CA ARG A 537 3.10 -19.52 2.27
C ARG A 537 3.43 -18.40 3.26
N ILE A 538 4.24 -17.41 2.86
CA ILE A 538 4.53 -16.24 3.69
C ILE A 538 3.23 -15.51 4.08
N LEU A 539 2.31 -15.31 3.13
CA LEU A 539 1.03 -14.66 3.41
C LEU A 539 0.15 -15.50 4.36
N PHE A 540 0.17 -16.82 4.22
CA PHE A 540 -0.56 -17.71 5.09
C PHE A 540 -0.01 -17.69 6.53
N GLU A 541 1.31 -17.77 6.69
CA GLU A 541 1.96 -17.67 8.00
C GLU A 541 1.75 -16.28 8.63
N ALA A 542 1.81 -15.22 7.83
CA ALA A 542 1.49 -13.86 8.29
C ALA A 542 0.04 -13.75 8.80
N ALA A 543 -0.91 -14.38 8.12
CA ALA A 543 -2.30 -14.42 8.60
C ALA A 543 -2.45 -15.25 9.87
N LYS A 544 -1.71 -16.35 10.02
CA LYS A 544 -1.71 -17.16 11.24
C LYS A 544 -1.14 -16.40 12.44
N SER A 545 -0.07 -15.62 12.23
CA SER A 545 0.57 -14.87 13.31
C SER A 545 -0.32 -13.78 13.94
N THR A 546 -1.45 -13.45 13.31
CA THR A 546 -2.42 -12.51 13.89
C THR A 546 -3.24 -13.06 15.05
N GLY A 547 -3.22 -14.37 15.31
CA GLY A 547 -4.00 -15.03 16.38
C GLY A 547 -3.12 -15.69 17.42
N ALA A 548 -3.03 -15.09 18.59
CA ALA A 548 -2.20 -15.62 19.69
C ALA A 548 -2.83 -16.83 20.41
N ASN A 549 -4.17 -16.91 20.47
CA ASN A 549 -4.87 -17.91 21.27
C ASN A 549 -5.65 -18.93 20.41
N ARG A 550 -6.15 -18.51 19.25
CA ARG A 550 -6.97 -19.36 18.38
C ARG A 550 -6.77 -19.01 16.90
N ILE A 551 -6.62 -20.03 16.07
CA ILE A 551 -6.51 -19.92 14.62
C ILE A 551 -7.57 -20.79 13.97
N VAL A 552 -8.45 -20.18 13.17
CA VAL A 552 -9.51 -20.86 12.43
C VAL A 552 -9.30 -20.68 10.94
N CYS A 553 -9.16 -21.76 10.21
CA CYS A 553 -9.00 -21.79 8.77
C CYS A 553 -10.29 -22.31 8.12
N THR A 554 -10.92 -21.52 7.24
CA THR A 554 -12.10 -21.95 6.52
C THR A 554 -11.83 -22.09 5.02
N TYR A 555 -12.52 -23.05 4.41
CA TYR A 555 -12.47 -23.29 2.97
C TYR A 555 -13.83 -23.81 2.49
N PHE A 556 -14.06 -23.73 1.19
CA PHE A 556 -15.30 -24.25 0.58
C PHE A 556 -14.97 -25.18 -0.59
N THR A 557 -15.90 -26.09 -0.90
CA THR A 557 -15.67 -27.17 -1.87
C THR A 557 -16.28 -26.93 -3.24
N ASP A 558 -17.27 -26.05 -3.33
CA ASP A 558 -18.03 -25.85 -4.57
C ASP A 558 -18.40 -24.37 -4.79
N ASP A 559 -18.39 -23.93 -6.03
CA ASP A 559 -18.96 -22.64 -6.45
C ASP A 559 -19.51 -22.74 -7.88
N ARG A 560 -20.25 -21.75 -8.33
CA ARG A 560 -20.64 -21.64 -9.74
C ARG A 560 -19.41 -21.45 -10.61
N ILE A 561 -19.40 -22.12 -11.76
CA ILE A 561 -18.25 -22.06 -12.67
C ILE A 561 -17.93 -20.61 -13.10
N GLU A 562 -18.96 -19.79 -13.30
CA GLU A 562 -18.80 -18.39 -13.70
C GLU A 562 -18.04 -17.58 -12.63
N ASN A 563 -18.30 -17.86 -11.35
CA ASN A 563 -17.60 -17.23 -10.23
C ASN A 563 -16.16 -17.76 -10.13
N ALA A 564 -16.00 -19.10 -10.19
CA ALA A 564 -14.70 -19.74 -10.09
C ALA A 564 -13.73 -19.23 -11.18
N ASP A 565 -14.20 -19.12 -12.42
CA ASP A 565 -13.42 -18.58 -13.54
C ASP A 565 -13.12 -17.07 -13.36
N ALA A 566 -14.13 -16.27 -12.98
CA ALA A 566 -13.98 -14.83 -12.81
C ALA A 566 -13.01 -14.46 -11.67
N LEU A 567 -12.94 -15.29 -10.63
CA LEU A 567 -12.10 -15.10 -9.45
C LEU A 567 -10.78 -15.90 -9.52
N SER A 568 -10.52 -16.59 -10.64
CA SER A 568 -9.27 -17.35 -10.86
C SER A 568 -9.06 -18.50 -9.89
N MET A 569 -10.13 -19.14 -9.39
CA MET A 569 -10.05 -20.34 -8.56
C MET A 569 -9.57 -21.53 -9.42
N GLU A 570 -8.83 -22.46 -8.83
CA GLU A 570 -8.43 -23.69 -9.51
C GLU A 570 -9.57 -24.70 -9.49
N ILE A 571 -10.03 -25.11 -10.68
CA ILE A 571 -11.18 -25.98 -10.84
C ILE A 571 -10.72 -27.42 -10.97
N ALA A 572 -10.99 -28.23 -9.95
CA ALA A 572 -10.67 -29.67 -9.96
C ALA A 572 -11.61 -30.46 -10.87
N ARG A 573 -12.92 -30.12 -10.86
CA ARG A 573 -13.93 -30.81 -11.64
C ARG A 573 -15.14 -29.91 -11.90
N ILE A 574 -15.76 -30.04 -13.08
CA ILE A 574 -17.02 -29.40 -13.43
C ILE A 574 -18.15 -30.44 -13.41
N TYR A 575 -19.29 -30.07 -12.82
CA TYR A 575 -20.47 -30.92 -12.77
C TYR A 575 -21.76 -30.09 -12.90
N MET A 576 -22.90 -30.80 -13.13
CA MET A 576 -24.23 -30.18 -13.25
C MET A 576 -25.04 -30.47 -11.98
N LYS A 577 -25.66 -29.43 -11.41
CA LYS A 577 -26.61 -29.53 -10.31
C LYS A 577 -27.78 -28.58 -10.57
N ASP A 578 -29.02 -29.05 -10.53
CA ASP A 578 -30.23 -28.27 -10.74
C ASP A 578 -30.22 -27.44 -12.05
N GLY A 579 -29.63 -28.01 -13.11
CA GLY A 579 -29.52 -27.34 -14.43
C GLY A 579 -28.45 -26.27 -14.53
N LEU A 580 -27.66 -26.04 -13.47
CA LEU A 580 -26.56 -25.07 -13.40
C LEU A 580 -25.22 -25.78 -13.39
N ARG A 581 -24.17 -25.11 -13.88
CA ARG A 581 -22.79 -25.60 -13.87
C ARG A 581 -22.09 -25.17 -12.59
N PHE A 582 -21.52 -26.13 -11.91
CA PHE A 582 -20.70 -25.93 -10.71
C PHE A 582 -19.27 -26.41 -10.94
N ALA A 583 -18.35 -25.76 -10.24
CA ALA A 583 -16.96 -26.13 -10.11
C ALA A 583 -16.75 -26.77 -8.74
N SER A 584 -16.17 -27.96 -8.70
CA SER A 584 -15.60 -28.51 -7.47
C SER A 584 -14.18 -27.97 -7.32
N LEU A 585 -13.84 -27.51 -6.12
CA LEU A 585 -12.61 -26.82 -5.80
C LEU A 585 -11.74 -27.68 -4.87
N THR A 586 -10.44 -27.45 -4.90
CA THR A 586 -9.49 -28.12 -4.02
C THR A 586 -9.20 -27.22 -2.82
N PRO A 587 -9.28 -27.75 -1.58
CA PRO A 587 -8.79 -27.01 -0.42
C PRO A 587 -7.33 -26.62 -0.59
N SER A 588 -6.96 -25.46 -0.03
CA SER A 588 -5.60 -24.94 -0.12
C SER A 588 -4.53 -25.97 0.30
N ALA A 589 -3.49 -26.10 -0.50
CA ALA A 589 -2.33 -26.93 -0.20
C ALA A 589 -1.62 -26.55 1.12
N TYR A 590 -1.84 -25.34 1.65
CA TYR A 590 -1.30 -24.94 2.98
C TYR A 590 -2.09 -25.52 4.16
N LEU A 591 -3.28 -26.05 3.92
CA LEU A 591 -4.03 -26.81 4.93
C LEU A 591 -3.56 -28.26 5.08
N THR A 592 -2.82 -28.75 4.09
CA THR A 592 -2.15 -30.05 4.10
C THR A 592 -0.65 -29.79 3.98
N ASP A 593 0.18 -30.57 4.66
CA ASP A 593 1.64 -30.40 4.56
C ASP A 593 2.22 -30.84 3.20
N ASP A 594 1.37 -31.16 2.22
CA ASP A 594 1.74 -31.60 0.89
C ASP A 594 1.94 -30.41 -0.07
N SER A 595 3.19 -30.07 -0.36
CA SER A 595 3.50 -29.05 -1.38
C SER A 595 3.20 -29.58 -2.80
N PRO A 596 2.33 -28.92 -3.59
CA PRO A 596 2.09 -29.28 -4.98
C PRO A 596 3.27 -28.95 -5.89
N VAL A 597 4.26 -28.21 -5.40
CA VAL A 597 5.45 -27.81 -6.17
C VAL A 597 6.58 -28.80 -5.91
N PRO A 598 7.09 -29.50 -6.95
CA PRO A 598 8.20 -30.43 -6.79
C PRO A 598 9.42 -29.78 -6.11
N ALA A 599 10.07 -30.50 -5.21
CA ALA A 599 11.34 -30.06 -4.65
C ALA A 599 12.37 -29.84 -5.76
N LEU A 600 13.21 -28.79 -5.66
CA LEU A 600 14.34 -28.63 -6.59
C LEU A 600 15.28 -29.83 -6.37
N PRO A 601 15.83 -30.43 -7.46
CA PRO A 601 16.87 -31.41 -7.30
C PRO A 601 18.03 -30.74 -6.53
N THR A 602 18.45 -31.37 -5.42
CA THR A 602 19.65 -30.94 -4.69
C THR A 602 20.87 -31.08 -5.62
N VAL A 603 21.93 -30.30 -5.35
CA VAL A 603 23.17 -30.39 -6.14
C VAL A 603 23.69 -31.82 -6.19
N GLU A 604 23.50 -32.61 -5.14
CA GLU A 604 23.84 -34.05 -5.08
C GLU A 604 23.01 -34.90 -6.06
N THR A 605 21.71 -34.62 -6.25
CA THR A 605 20.87 -35.33 -7.24
C THR A 605 21.21 -34.91 -8.68
N MET A 606 21.68 -33.67 -8.90
CA MET A 606 22.15 -33.25 -10.22
C MET A 606 23.47 -33.92 -10.61
N VAL A 607 24.41 -34.07 -9.67
CA VAL A 607 25.70 -34.72 -9.91
C VAL A 607 25.52 -36.23 -10.06
N GLY A 608 24.64 -36.85 -9.29
CA GLY A 608 24.30 -38.29 -9.40
C GLY A 608 23.61 -38.65 -10.73
N GLY A 609 22.77 -37.74 -11.29
CA GLY A 609 22.11 -37.93 -12.58
C GLY A 609 23.04 -37.82 -13.78
N MET A 610 24.14 -37.08 -13.69
CA MET A 610 25.18 -37.01 -14.74
C MET A 610 26.12 -38.22 -14.75
N ALA A 611 26.28 -38.89 -13.60
CA ALA A 611 27.13 -40.07 -13.49
C ALA A 611 26.48 -41.35 -14.05
N THR A 612 25.18 -41.38 -14.29
CA THR A 612 24.44 -42.51 -14.86
C THR A 612 24.22 -42.40 -16.38
N THR A 613 24.69 -41.35 -17.05
CA THR A 613 24.49 -41.11 -18.48
C THR A 613 25.84 -41.06 -19.26
N LEU A 614 26.94 -41.43 -18.64
CA LEU A 614 28.24 -41.70 -19.22
C LEU A 614 28.58 -43.18 -19.07
#